data_d4d578241fc907660bb33b6292813d79
#
_entry.id   d4d578241fc907660bb33b6292813d79
#
_cell.length_a   1.000
_cell.length_b   1.000
_cell.length_c   1.000
_cell.angle_alpha   90.00
_cell.angle_beta   90.00
_cell.angle_gamma   90.00
#
_symmetry.space_group_name_H-M   'P 1'
#
loop_
_entity.id
_entity.type
_entity.pdbx_description
1 polymer ?
#
loop_
_entity_poly.entity_id
_entity_poly.type
_entity_poly.pdbx_seq_one_letter_code
_entity_poly.pdbx_strand_id
1 'polypeptide(L)'
;MLKLELLKGTERYDLTDAVDYVLQAFDNLALPPLTNLTERGPYQVGATLVGTRIEERRIPLTVHTFAEDEQGYWERRAELARLLTPYDGTLTLRLRRDGFITRCLDVVYDGGLTLSSAERRVFGQLAAFTLLAPNPVWYDPTAIVLTFSLAGASPATMVPTPVPTFVGASIIDTSQTITYTGDWASEPVIRINGPITNTIIRNTTTGEKLDFSQYAVGGVP
;
A
#
# COMPACT_ATOMS: atom_id res chain seq x y z
N MET A 1 -19.67 -6.92 8.69
CA MET A 1 -19.20 -8.17 8.06
C MET A 1 -17.77 -7.99 7.57
N LEU A 2 -16.91 -9.02 7.61
CA LEU A 2 -15.57 -8.96 7.02
C LEU A 2 -15.69 -9.15 5.51
N LYS A 3 -15.05 -8.28 4.72
CA LYS A 3 -14.95 -8.40 3.27
C LYS A 3 -13.50 -8.47 2.87
N LEU A 4 -13.17 -9.41 2.03
CA LEU A 4 -11.85 -9.58 1.42
C LEU A 4 -11.99 -9.45 -0.09
N GLU A 5 -11.30 -8.49 -0.65
CA GLU A 5 -11.41 -8.13 -2.06
C GLU A 5 -10.02 -8.16 -2.71
N LEU A 6 -9.94 -8.65 -3.93
CA LEU A 6 -8.78 -8.49 -4.79
C LEU A 6 -9.05 -7.42 -5.84
N LEU A 7 -8.13 -6.48 -5.97
CA LEU A 7 -8.19 -5.39 -6.95
C LEU A 7 -7.09 -5.59 -7.98
N LYS A 8 -7.43 -5.43 -9.26
CA LYS A 8 -6.48 -5.45 -10.38
C LYS A 8 -6.79 -4.26 -11.29
N GLY A 9 -6.00 -3.20 -11.17
CA GLY A 9 -6.32 -1.94 -11.84
C GLY A 9 -7.67 -1.39 -11.39
N THR A 10 -8.64 -1.32 -12.29
CA THR A 10 -10.02 -0.88 -12.01
C THR A 10 -10.98 -2.03 -11.67
N GLU A 11 -10.56 -3.26 -11.92
CA GLU A 11 -11.37 -4.45 -11.65
C GLU A 11 -11.34 -4.80 -10.15
N ARG A 12 -12.48 -5.27 -9.66
CA ARG A 12 -12.67 -5.63 -8.25
C ARG A 12 -13.36 -6.98 -8.13
N TYR A 13 -12.76 -7.87 -7.38
CA TYR A 13 -13.24 -9.22 -7.10
C TYR A 13 -13.49 -9.37 -5.60
N ASP A 14 -14.75 -9.50 -5.21
CA ASP A 14 -15.14 -9.74 -3.82
C ASP A 14 -15.11 -11.25 -3.54
N LEU A 15 -14.13 -11.68 -2.75
CA LEU A 15 -13.96 -13.10 -2.40
C LEU A 15 -14.95 -13.55 -1.30
N THR A 16 -15.82 -12.68 -0.83
CA THR A 16 -16.72 -12.91 0.29
C THR A 16 -18.18 -12.56 -0.02
N ASP A 17 -18.52 -12.39 -1.29
CA ASP A 17 -19.87 -11.98 -1.70
C ASP A 17 -20.93 -13.08 -1.50
N ALA A 18 -20.51 -14.33 -1.36
CA ALA A 18 -21.33 -15.52 -1.21
C ALA A 18 -22.23 -15.84 -2.43
N VAL A 19 -21.99 -15.16 -3.54
CA VAL A 19 -22.68 -15.40 -4.83
C VAL A 19 -21.73 -16.11 -5.79
N ASP A 20 -20.67 -15.42 -6.20
CA ASP A 20 -19.66 -15.93 -7.14
C ASP A 20 -18.50 -16.62 -6.42
N TYR A 21 -18.12 -16.08 -5.27
CA TYR A 21 -16.99 -16.54 -4.48
C TYR A 21 -17.33 -16.64 -2.99
N VAL A 22 -16.90 -17.72 -2.35
CA VAL A 22 -16.97 -17.89 -0.91
C VAL A 22 -15.59 -18.21 -0.37
N LEU A 23 -15.07 -17.29 0.40
CA LEU A 23 -13.80 -17.50 1.10
C LEU A 23 -13.97 -18.59 2.17
N GLN A 24 -13.27 -19.71 1.99
CA GLN A 24 -13.31 -20.85 2.89
C GLN A 24 -12.22 -20.78 3.96
N ALA A 25 -11.01 -20.42 3.56
CA ALA A 25 -9.88 -20.31 4.45
C ALA A 25 -8.90 -19.23 3.98
N PHE A 26 -8.29 -18.62 4.95
CA PHE A 26 -7.16 -17.69 4.77
C PHE A 26 -6.26 -17.76 5.99
N ASP A 27 -5.00 -17.42 5.80
CA ASP A 27 -4.02 -17.34 6.88
C ASP A 27 -3.06 -16.15 6.68
N ASN A 28 -2.24 -15.86 7.69
CA ASN A 28 -1.20 -14.84 7.67
C ASN A 28 -1.68 -13.39 7.39
N LEU A 29 -2.92 -13.04 7.76
CA LEU A 29 -3.43 -11.66 7.66
C LEU A 29 -3.10 -10.79 8.88
N ALA A 30 -2.64 -11.37 10.00
CA ALA A 30 -2.34 -10.66 11.24
C ALA A 30 -0.97 -9.96 11.19
N LEU A 31 -0.04 -10.31 12.07
CA LEU A 31 1.32 -9.76 12.08
C LEU A 31 2.15 -10.33 10.91
N PRO A 32 3.11 -9.55 10.37
CA PRO A 32 4.03 -10.07 9.38
C PRO A 32 4.93 -11.15 9.97
N PRO A 33 5.43 -12.09 9.16
CA PRO A 33 6.42 -13.06 9.62
C PRO A 33 7.70 -12.36 10.07
N LEU A 34 8.28 -12.86 11.16
CA LEU A 34 9.48 -12.30 11.77
C LEU A 34 10.56 -13.38 11.88
N THR A 35 11.78 -13.01 11.52
CA THR A 35 12.97 -13.84 11.77
C THR A 35 13.85 -13.15 12.80
N ASN A 36 14.06 -13.81 13.93
CA ASN A 36 14.98 -13.35 14.96
C ASN A 36 16.40 -13.76 14.62
N LEU A 37 17.28 -12.79 14.49
CA LEU A 37 18.71 -13.00 14.29
C LEU A 37 19.37 -13.19 15.64
N THR A 38 19.98 -14.35 15.85
CA THR A 38 20.59 -14.70 17.13
C THR A 38 22.05 -15.13 16.94
N GLU A 39 22.89 -14.75 17.89
CA GLU A 39 24.27 -15.23 18.00
C GLU A 39 24.45 -16.10 19.23
N ARG A 40 25.37 -17.06 19.13
CA ARG A 40 25.68 -18.00 20.22
C ARG A 40 27.18 -18.09 20.45
N GLY A 41 27.60 -17.75 21.66
CA GLY A 41 28.98 -17.95 22.10
C GLY A 41 29.31 -19.42 22.43
N PRO A 42 30.58 -19.80 22.44
CA PRO A 42 31.02 -21.20 22.58
C PRO A 42 30.49 -21.92 23.82
N TYR A 43 30.29 -21.27 24.93
CA TYR A 43 29.80 -21.86 26.19
C TYR A 43 28.53 -21.17 26.70
N GLN A 44 27.83 -20.42 25.84
CA GLN A 44 26.64 -19.70 26.20
C GLN A 44 25.43 -20.64 26.29
N VAL A 45 24.69 -20.56 27.37
CA VAL A 45 23.38 -21.18 27.51
C VAL A 45 22.35 -20.28 26.80
N GLY A 46 21.67 -20.82 25.80
CA GLY A 46 20.75 -20.05 24.97
C GLY A 46 21.45 -19.29 23.83
N ALA A 47 20.89 -18.17 23.41
CA ALA A 47 21.42 -17.30 22.37
C ALA A 47 21.15 -15.83 22.70
N THR A 48 21.97 -14.93 22.17
CA THR A 48 21.76 -13.48 22.27
C THR A 48 21.00 -13.02 21.05
N LEU A 49 19.90 -12.28 21.25
CA LEU A 49 19.18 -11.66 20.15
C LEU A 49 19.98 -10.47 19.63
N VAL A 50 20.37 -10.52 18.35
CA VAL A 50 21.13 -9.48 17.66
C VAL A 50 20.18 -8.49 16.97
N GLY A 51 19.06 -9.01 16.45
CA GLY A 51 18.06 -8.21 15.77
C GLY A 51 16.85 -9.02 15.34
N THR A 52 15.88 -8.33 14.79
CA THR A 52 14.68 -8.95 14.21
C THR A 52 14.50 -8.42 12.80
N ARG A 53 14.29 -9.32 11.87
CA ARG A 53 14.00 -9.01 10.47
C ARG A 53 12.55 -9.35 10.17
N ILE A 54 11.89 -8.47 9.45
CA ILE A 54 10.55 -8.68 8.93
C ILE A 54 10.69 -9.34 7.56
N GLU A 55 9.97 -10.42 7.38
CA GLU A 55 10.01 -11.19 6.14
C GLU A 55 8.80 -10.87 5.25
N GLU A 56 8.88 -11.25 4.00
CA GLU A 56 7.76 -11.24 3.08
C GLU A 56 6.59 -12.06 3.63
N ARG A 57 5.38 -11.68 3.25
CA ARG A 57 4.17 -12.36 3.72
C ARG A 57 3.59 -13.23 2.62
N ARG A 58 3.44 -14.52 2.90
CA ARG A 58 2.69 -15.45 2.06
C ARG A 58 1.30 -15.64 2.63
N ILE A 59 0.29 -15.46 1.79
CA ILE A 59 -1.12 -15.50 2.15
C ILE A 59 -1.77 -16.64 1.36
N PRO A 60 -1.89 -17.84 1.95
CA PRO A 60 -2.67 -18.90 1.35
C PRO A 60 -4.15 -18.58 1.43
N LEU A 61 -4.85 -18.69 0.32
CA LEU A 61 -6.27 -18.48 0.19
C LEU A 61 -6.94 -19.71 -0.40
N THR A 62 -8.08 -20.06 0.15
CA THR A 62 -8.95 -21.10 -0.39
C THR A 62 -10.33 -20.50 -0.60
N VAL A 63 -10.76 -20.49 -1.86
CA VAL A 63 -12.01 -19.88 -2.30
C VAL A 63 -12.86 -20.93 -2.99
N HIS A 64 -14.12 -21.00 -2.64
CA HIS A 64 -15.08 -21.80 -3.37
C HIS A 64 -15.75 -20.92 -4.43
N THR A 65 -15.66 -21.31 -5.69
CA THR A 65 -16.32 -20.63 -6.81
C THR A 65 -17.68 -21.28 -7.07
N PHE A 66 -18.69 -20.47 -7.37
CA PHE A 66 -20.03 -20.91 -7.70
C PHE A 66 -20.48 -20.35 -9.03
N ALA A 67 -21.35 -21.10 -9.71
CA ALA A 67 -22.04 -20.69 -10.90
C ALA A 67 -23.43 -21.32 -10.97
N GLU A 68 -24.34 -20.76 -11.75
CA GLU A 68 -25.70 -21.28 -11.93
C GLU A 68 -25.71 -22.41 -12.96
N ASP A 69 -24.79 -22.38 -13.93
CA ASP A 69 -24.70 -23.33 -15.03
C ASP A 69 -23.26 -23.73 -15.37
N GLU A 70 -23.10 -24.62 -16.34
CA GLU A 70 -21.80 -25.09 -16.78
C GLU A 70 -20.97 -24.01 -17.48
N GLN A 71 -21.60 -23.14 -18.24
CA GLN A 71 -20.93 -22.04 -18.93
C GLN A 71 -20.34 -21.05 -17.89
N GLY A 72 -21.15 -20.62 -16.95
CA GLY A 72 -20.70 -19.72 -15.85
C GLY A 72 -19.58 -20.35 -15.02
N TYR A 73 -19.62 -21.68 -14.79
CA TYR A 73 -18.54 -22.39 -14.12
C TYR A 73 -17.20 -22.25 -14.86
N TRP A 74 -17.17 -22.42 -16.18
CA TRP A 74 -15.96 -22.28 -16.96
C TRP A 74 -15.50 -20.81 -17.06
N GLU A 75 -16.46 -19.86 -17.14
CA GLU A 75 -16.18 -18.43 -17.12
C GLU A 75 -15.53 -18.00 -15.81
N ARG A 76 -16.08 -18.41 -14.64
CA ARG A 76 -15.49 -18.12 -13.32
C ARG A 76 -14.07 -18.69 -13.16
N ARG A 77 -13.85 -19.87 -13.68
CA ARG A 77 -12.52 -20.51 -13.68
C ARG A 77 -11.52 -19.72 -14.52
N ALA A 78 -11.92 -19.30 -15.72
CA ALA A 78 -11.11 -18.49 -16.61
C ALA A 78 -10.84 -17.10 -16.00
N GLU A 79 -11.84 -16.50 -15.37
CA GLU A 79 -11.74 -15.24 -14.66
C GLU A 79 -10.71 -15.30 -13.54
N LEU A 80 -10.78 -16.32 -12.68
CA LEU A 80 -9.81 -16.51 -11.60
C LEU A 80 -8.39 -16.72 -12.15
N ALA A 81 -8.22 -17.49 -13.21
CA ALA A 81 -6.94 -17.70 -13.85
C ALA A 81 -6.39 -16.38 -14.43
N ARG A 82 -7.23 -15.56 -15.07
CA ARG A 82 -6.87 -14.25 -15.60
C ARG A 82 -6.49 -13.27 -14.48
N LEU A 83 -7.28 -13.25 -13.40
CA LEU A 83 -6.99 -12.44 -12.22
C LEU A 83 -5.59 -12.71 -11.66
N LEU A 84 -5.25 -13.99 -11.53
CA LEU A 84 -3.98 -14.44 -10.95
C LEU A 84 -2.81 -14.45 -11.96
N THR A 85 -3.02 -14.03 -13.21
CA THR A 85 -1.95 -13.96 -14.21
C THR A 85 -0.90 -12.93 -13.80
N PRO A 86 0.39 -13.32 -13.66
CA PRO A 86 1.43 -12.45 -13.09
C PRO A 86 1.90 -11.33 -14.03
N TYR A 87 1.57 -11.40 -15.31
CA TYR A 87 2.07 -10.44 -16.31
C TYR A 87 1.32 -9.11 -16.34
N ASP A 88 0.15 -9.02 -15.71
CA ASP A 88 -0.72 -7.84 -15.77
C ASP A 88 -0.61 -6.91 -14.55
N GLY A 89 0.53 -6.91 -13.87
CA GLY A 89 0.83 -6.02 -12.76
C GLY A 89 0.57 -6.60 -11.37
N THR A 90 0.66 -5.73 -10.38
CA THR A 90 0.41 -6.07 -8.97
C THR A 90 -1.08 -6.12 -8.67
N LEU A 91 -1.44 -7.00 -7.75
CA LEU A 91 -2.77 -7.05 -7.16
C LEU A 91 -2.77 -6.27 -5.85
N THR A 92 -3.90 -5.71 -5.47
CA THR A 92 -4.08 -5.16 -4.13
C THR A 92 -5.12 -6.00 -3.39
N LEU A 93 -4.69 -6.62 -2.30
CA LEU A 93 -5.58 -7.30 -1.37
C LEU A 93 -6.17 -6.26 -0.43
N ARG A 94 -7.49 -6.09 -0.45
CA ARG A 94 -8.21 -5.12 0.37
C ARG A 94 -9.07 -5.82 1.41
N LEU A 95 -8.81 -5.51 2.67
CA LEU A 95 -9.59 -5.97 3.81
C LEU A 95 -10.50 -4.85 4.29
N ARG A 96 -11.81 -5.10 4.30
CA ARG A 96 -12.82 -4.15 4.80
C ARG A 96 -13.63 -4.80 5.92
N ARG A 97 -13.93 -4.02 6.92
CA ARG A 97 -14.87 -4.39 7.97
C ARG A 97 -15.78 -3.20 8.26
N ASP A 98 -17.07 -3.44 8.31
CA ASP A 98 -18.05 -2.38 8.58
C ASP A 98 -17.73 -1.70 9.94
N GLY A 99 -17.65 -0.36 9.91
CA GLY A 99 -17.28 0.45 11.08
C GLY A 99 -15.80 0.48 11.44
N PHE A 100 -14.93 -0.12 10.63
CA PHE A 100 -13.47 -0.12 10.81
C PHE A 100 -12.73 0.43 9.60
N ILE A 101 -11.46 0.75 9.80
CA ILE A 101 -10.59 1.27 8.74
C ILE A 101 -10.38 0.19 7.67
N THR A 102 -10.43 0.57 6.41
CA THR A 102 -10.02 -0.27 5.28
C THR A 102 -8.50 -0.43 5.29
N ARG A 103 -8.02 -1.64 5.07
CA ARG A 103 -6.58 -1.95 4.97
C ARG A 103 -6.27 -2.53 3.60
N CYS A 104 -5.18 -2.12 3.01
CA CYS A 104 -4.69 -2.61 1.72
C CYS A 104 -3.30 -3.20 1.86
N LEU A 105 -3.01 -4.17 1.00
CA LEU A 105 -1.72 -4.84 0.91
C LEU A 105 -1.45 -5.16 -0.55
N ASP A 106 -0.31 -4.71 -1.07
CA ASP A 106 0.07 -5.02 -2.43
C ASP A 106 0.67 -6.42 -2.50
N VAL A 107 0.13 -7.23 -3.40
CA VAL A 107 0.44 -8.64 -3.51
C VAL A 107 0.69 -9.04 -4.95
N VAL A 108 1.41 -10.14 -5.12
CA VAL A 108 1.58 -10.81 -6.40
C VAL A 108 1.17 -12.28 -6.25
N TYR A 109 0.82 -12.92 -7.34
CA TYR A 109 0.56 -14.35 -7.33
C TYR A 109 1.85 -15.14 -7.14
N ASP A 110 1.91 -15.98 -6.10
CA ASP A 110 3.08 -16.81 -5.74
C ASP A 110 2.95 -18.27 -6.22
N GLY A 111 1.83 -18.59 -6.84
CA GLY A 111 1.59 -19.91 -7.39
C GLY A 111 0.60 -20.76 -6.61
N GLY A 112 0.59 -22.04 -6.93
CA GLY A 112 -0.22 -23.04 -6.22
C GLY A 112 -1.70 -23.02 -6.57
N LEU A 113 -2.13 -22.41 -7.70
CA LEU A 113 -3.53 -22.52 -8.11
C LEU A 113 -3.87 -23.98 -8.37
N THR A 114 -4.55 -24.58 -7.41
CA THR A 114 -5.11 -25.91 -7.51
C THR A 114 -6.62 -25.80 -7.60
N LEU A 115 -7.19 -26.54 -8.52
CA LEU A 115 -8.63 -26.66 -8.74
C LEU A 115 -8.98 -28.11 -8.44
N SER A 116 -9.42 -28.36 -7.20
CA SER A 116 -9.66 -29.72 -6.73
C SER A 116 -10.82 -30.38 -7.50
N SER A 117 -10.53 -31.49 -8.16
CA SER A 117 -11.55 -32.29 -8.83
C SER A 117 -12.38 -33.13 -7.84
N ALA A 118 -11.81 -33.46 -6.67
CA ALA A 118 -12.47 -34.26 -5.65
C ALA A 118 -13.61 -33.49 -4.93
N GLU A 119 -13.54 -32.16 -4.92
CA GLU A 119 -14.53 -31.28 -4.28
C GLU A 119 -15.41 -30.58 -5.32
N ARG A 120 -15.39 -31.03 -6.55
CA ARG A 120 -16.24 -30.49 -7.60
C ARG A 120 -17.71 -30.80 -7.30
N ARG A 121 -18.48 -29.75 -7.07
CA ARG A 121 -19.94 -29.80 -7.12
C ARG A 121 -20.42 -29.53 -8.54
N VAL A 122 -21.72 -29.66 -8.81
CA VAL A 122 -22.26 -29.62 -10.18
C VAL A 122 -21.80 -28.31 -10.90
N PHE A 123 -21.83 -27.16 -10.25
CA PHE A 123 -21.38 -25.88 -10.82
C PHE A 123 -20.52 -25.08 -9.84
N GLY A 124 -19.68 -25.76 -9.07
CA GLY A 124 -18.79 -25.10 -8.12
C GLY A 124 -17.49 -25.89 -7.93
N GLN A 125 -16.43 -25.20 -7.54
CA GLN A 125 -15.13 -25.79 -7.34
C GLN A 125 -14.35 -25.06 -6.25
N LEU A 126 -13.58 -25.83 -5.49
CA LEU A 126 -12.61 -25.26 -4.55
C LEU A 126 -11.34 -24.88 -5.31
N ALA A 127 -10.93 -23.64 -5.16
CA ALA A 127 -9.69 -23.10 -5.69
C ALA A 127 -8.77 -22.68 -4.52
N ALA A 128 -7.57 -23.23 -4.47
CA ALA A 128 -6.56 -22.84 -3.52
C ALA A 128 -5.39 -22.18 -4.27
N PHE A 129 -4.86 -21.07 -3.73
CA PHE A 129 -3.71 -20.36 -4.29
C PHE A 129 -3.01 -19.54 -3.21
N THR A 130 -1.80 -19.10 -3.48
CA THR A 130 -1.01 -18.30 -2.56
C THR A 130 -0.68 -16.95 -3.19
N LEU A 131 -0.82 -15.90 -2.40
CA LEU A 131 -0.36 -14.55 -2.72
C LEU A 131 0.88 -14.22 -1.90
N LEU A 132 1.81 -13.51 -2.51
CA LEU A 132 3.01 -12.99 -1.86
C LEU A 132 2.90 -11.47 -1.75
N ALA A 133 3.06 -10.96 -0.54
CA ALA A 133 3.26 -9.53 -0.28
C ALA A 133 4.75 -9.27 0.00
N PRO A 134 5.50 -8.70 -0.96
CA PRO A 134 6.91 -8.34 -0.76
C PRO A 134 7.08 -7.30 0.35
N ASN A 135 6.19 -6.32 0.40
CA ASN A 135 6.05 -5.44 1.56
C ASN A 135 4.92 -5.97 2.44
N PRO A 136 5.21 -6.54 3.62
CA PRO A 136 4.22 -7.24 4.43
C PRO A 136 3.35 -6.32 5.29
N VAL A 137 3.51 -5.01 5.18
CA VAL A 137 2.82 -4.02 6.02
C VAL A 137 1.54 -3.55 5.36
N TRP A 138 0.44 -3.62 6.12
CA TRP A 138 -0.85 -3.08 5.70
C TRP A 138 -0.82 -1.56 5.67
N TYR A 139 -1.41 -0.96 4.65
CA TYR A 139 -1.53 0.49 4.53
C TYR A 139 -2.99 0.93 4.38
N ASP A 140 -3.25 2.19 4.72
CA ASP A 140 -4.53 2.84 4.44
C ASP A 140 -4.54 3.32 2.98
N PRO A 141 -5.57 3.00 2.18
CA PRO A 141 -5.66 3.49 0.80
C PRO A 141 -5.87 5.00 0.72
N THR A 142 -6.28 5.64 1.81
CA THR A 142 -6.49 7.09 1.88
C THR A 142 -5.20 7.78 2.29
N ALA A 143 -4.50 8.38 1.33
CA ALA A 143 -3.30 9.14 1.61
C ALA A 143 -3.63 10.47 2.31
N ILE A 144 -2.87 10.81 3.34
CA ILE A 144 -2.86 12.15 3.92
C ILE A 144 -1.90 12.99 3.08
N VAL A 145 -2.43 13.99 2.39
CA VAL A 145 -1.63 14.89 1.54
C VAL A 145 -1.53 16.25 2.22
N LEU A 146 -0.31 16.70 2.47
CA LEU A 146 -0.03 18.05 2.93
C LEU A 146 0.61 18.84 1.79
N THR A 147 0.08 20.02 1.53
CA THR A 147 0.60 20.91 0.51
C THR A 147 1.15 22.17 1.16
N PHE A 148 2.41 22.47 0.89
CA PHE A 148 3.04 23.71 1.25
C PHE A 148 3.11 24.58 0.00
N SER A 149 2.51 25.75 0.04
CA SER A 149 2.58 26.74 -1.03
C SER A 149 3.03 28.08 -0.47
N LEU A 150 3.59 28.91 -1.31
CA LEU A 150 3.74 30.32 -0.97
C LEU A 150 2.37 30.85 -0.56
N ALA A 151 2.26 31.28 0.70
CA ALA A 151 1.07 31.94 1.17
C ALA A 151 0.84 33.16 0.26
N GLY A 152 -0.27 33.12 -0.45
CA GLY A 152 -0.63 33.97 -1.54
C GLY A 152 0.05 35.33 -1.56
N ALA A 153 0.86 35.58 -2.57
CA ALA A 153 0.86 36.91 -3.13
C ALA A 153 -0.59 37.17 -3.54
N SER A 154 -1.35 37.76 -2.66
CA SER A 154 -2.63 38.38 -3.05
C SER A 154 -2.29 39.20 -4.29
N PRO A 155 -2.97 39.03 -5.42
CA PRO A 155 -2.80 39.92 -6.54
C PRO A 155 -3.35 41.28 -6.07
N ALA A 156 -2.58 42.00 -5.27
CA ALA A 156 -2.84 43.41 -5.01
C ALA A 156 -2.60 44.08 -6.35
N THR A 157 -3.65 44.32 -7.06
CA THR A 157 -3.65 45.18 -8.23
C THR A 157 -3.26 46.59 -7.77
N MET A 158 -1.97 46.80 -7.65
CA MET A 158 -1.46 48.17 -7.49
C MET A 158 -1.37 48.77 -8.88
N VAL A 159 -2.30 49.64 -9.20
CA VAL A 159 -2.21 50.49 -10.37
C VAL A 159 -2.36 51.95 -9.83
N PRO A 160 -1.40 52.85 -10.06
CA PRO A 160 -0.14 52.68 -10.81
C PRO A 160 1.03 52.19 -9.95
N THR A 161 1.86 51.33 -10.52
CA THR A 161 3.10 50.82 -9.91
C THR A 161 4.21 51.92 -10.00
N PRO A 162 4.86 52.33 -8.92
CA PRO A 162 6.10 53.12 -9.02
C PRO A 162 7.19 52.24 -9.65
N VAL A 163 7.92 52.79 -10.61
CA VAL A 163 9.08 52.16 -11.22
C VAL A 163 10.34 52.75 -10.54
N PRO A 164 11.27 51.90 -10.07
CA PRO A 164 11.40 50.45 -10.20
C PRO A 164 10.64 49.67 -9.12
N THR A 165 9.98 48.59 -9.53
CA THR A 165 9.34 47.63 -8.65
C THR A 165 10.33 46.53 -8.27
N PHE A 166 10.59 46.35 -6.99
CA PHE A 166 11.40 45.22 -6.50
C PHE A 166 10.47 44.09 -6.17
N VAL A 167 10.65 42.97 -6.87
CA VAL A 167 10.01 41.71 -6.51
C VAL A 167 10.92 41.06 -5.45
N GLY A 168 10.47 41.05 -4.20
CA GLY A 168 11.19 40.33 -3.14
C GLY A 168 11.21 38.81 -3.38
N ALA A 169 12.26 38.16 -2.91
CA ALA A 169 12.30 36.72 -2.88
C ALA A 169 11.17 36.19 -1.96
N SER A 170 10.39 35.24 -2.46
CA SER A 170 9.35 34.60 -1.68
C SER A 170 9.94 33.42 -0.93
N ILE A 171 9.72 33.36 0.37
CA ILE A 171 10.18 32.24 1.23
C ILE A 171 8.98 31.47 1.71
N ILE A 172 9.04 30.15 1.59
CA ILE A 172 8.12 29.25 2.26
C ILE A 172 8.76 28.88 3.60
N ASP A 173 8.28 29.48 4.69
CA ASP A 173 8.66 29.13 6.05
C ASP A 173 7.36 28.81 6.81
N THR A 174 6.95 27.57 6.74
CA THR A 174 5.72 27.11 7.36
C THR A 174 5.88 25.69 7.87
N SER A 175 5.13 25.37 8.90
CA SER A 175 5.06 24.04 9.47
C SER A 175 3.62 23.53 9.46
N GLN A 176 3.46 22.24 9.24
CA GLN A 176 2.19 21.57 9.40
C GLN A 176 2.37 20.33 10.26
N THR A 177 1.36 20.04 11.09
CA THR A 177 1.38 18.88 11.96
C THR A 177 0.57 17.76 11.33
N ILE A 178 1.16 16.56 11.27
CA ILE A 178 0.50 15.34 10.86
C ILE A 178 0.23 14.51 12.11
N THR A 179 -1.03 14.18 12.37
CA THR A 179 -1.37 13.20 13.38
C THR A 179 -1.34 11.83 12.73
N TYR A 180 -0.34 11.04 13.08
CA TYR A 180 -0.21 9.67 12.62
C TYR A 180 -0.78 8.70 13.66
N THR A 181 -1.75 7.87 13.25
CA THR A 181 -2.45 6.92 14.11
C THR A 181 -2.10 5.46 13.80
N GLY A 182 -1.12 5.23 12.94
CA GLY A 182 -0.67 3.89 12.59
C GLY A 182 0.27 3.28 13.63
N ASP A 183 0.25 1.96 13.74
CA ASP A 183 1.12 1.19 14.64
C ASP A 183 2.50 0.93 14.03
N TRP A 184 2.70 1.26 12.76
CA TRP A 184 3.91 0.98 12.02
C TRP A 184 4.53 2.25 11.44
N ALA A 185 5.85 2.36 11.42
CA ALA A 185 6.54 3.49 10.83
C ALA A 185 6.15 3.65 9.34
N SER A 186 5.79 4.87 8.94
CA SER A 186 5.43 5.22 7.57
C SER A 186 6.48 6.12 6.97
N GLU A 187 6.92 5.78 5.77
CA GLU A 187 7.85 6.59 4.99
C GLU A 187 7.06 7.58 4.12
N PRO A 188 7.20 8.91 4.35
CA PRO A 188 6.49 9.90 3.55
C PRO A 188 7.09 10.03 2.15
N VAL A 189 6.24 10.20 1.15
CA VAL A 189 6.67 10.61 -0.19
C VAL A 189 6.66 12.12 -0.26
N ILE A 190 7.84 12.73 -0.44
CA ILE A 190 8.01 14.17 -0.54
C ILE A 190 8.16 14.55 -2.01
N ARG A 191 7.25 15.37 -2.52
CA ARG A 191 7.32 15.91 -3.88
C ARG A 191 7.60 17.41 -3.81
N ILE A 192 8.68 17.83 -4.45
CA ILE A 192 9.08 19.23 -4.53
C ILE A 192 8.86 19.71 -5.96
N ASN A 193 8.00 20.70 -6.14
CA ASN A 193 7.74 21.32 -7.44
C ASN A 193 8.44 22.70 -7.46
N GLY A 194 9.29 22.93 -8.47
CA GLY A 194 10.02 24.18 -8.63
C GLY A 194 9.24 25.29 -9.37
N PRO A 195 9.85 26.49 -9.51
CA PRO A 195 11.26 26.77 -9.20
C PRO A 195 11.50 27.03 -7.71
N ILE A 196 12.46 26.33 -7.14
CA ILE A 196 12.80 26.42 -5.71
C ILE A 196 14.32 26.31 -5.53
N THR A 197 14.87 27.08 -4.60
CA THR A 197 16.28 27.05 -4.19
C THR A 197 16.40 27.00 -2.68
N ASN A 198 17.50 26.48 -2.17
CA ASN A 198 17.81 26.41 -0.74
C ASN A 198 16.72 25.67 0.08
N THR A 199 16.23 24.57 -0.43
CA THR A 199 15.16 23.81 0.24
C THR A 199 15.72 23.02 1.42
N ILE A 200 15.13 23.23 2.59
CA ILE A 200 15.38 22.45 3.81
C ILE A 200 14.04 21.97 4.35
N ILE A 201 13.91 20.66 4.53
CA ILE A 201 12.75 20.04 5.15
C ILE A 201 13.18 19.49 6.50
N ARG A 202 12.51 19.92 7.56
CA ARG A 202 12.83 19.50 8.93
C ARG A 202 11.63 18.78 9.57
N ASN A 203 11.89 17.65 10.16
CA ASN A 203 10.97 17.02 11.10
C ASN A 203 11.20 17.69 12.48
N THR A 204 10.25 18.50 12.93
CA THR A 204 10.38 19.25 14.20
C THR A 204 10.25 18.32 15.43
N THR A 205 9.68 17.14 15.28
CA THR A 205 9.52 16.17 16.36
C THR A 205 10.82 15.39 16.62
N THR A 206 11.50 14.93 15.56
CA THR A 206 12.73 14.14 15.66
C THR A 206 14.00 15.02 15.56
N GLY A 207 13.87 16.24 15.05
CA GLY A 207 15.00 17.14 14.76
C GLY A 207 15.75 16.81 13.47
N GLU A 208 15.39 15.73 12.78
CA GLU A 208 15.99 15.33 11.52
C GLU A 208 15.70 16.34 10.41
N LYS A 209 16.67 16.51 9.51
CA LYS A 209 16.50 17.40 8.35
C LYS A 209 16.98 16.76 7.06
N LEU A 210 16.27 17.04 5.98
CA LEU A 210 16.69 16.83 4.61
C LEU A 210 17.13 18.19 4.05
N ASP A 211 18.40 18.30 3.71
CA ASP A 211 19.00 19.53 3.24
C ASP A 211 19.30 19.45 1.74
N PHE A 212 18.51 20.15 0.97
CA PHE A 212 18.63 20.25 -0.48
C PHE A 212 19.14 21.64 -0.92
N SER A 213 19.79 22.39 -0.02
CA SER A 213 20.26 23.76 -0.28
C SER A 213 21.23 23.85 -1.46
N GLN A 214 21.94 22.75 -1.76
CA GLN A 214 22.87 22.70 -2.90
C GLN A 214 22.17 22.37 -4.24
N TYR A 215 20.89 22.07 -4.22
CA TYR A 215 20.11 21.71 -5.41
C TYR A 215 19.08 22.81 -5.71
N ALA A 216 19.05 23.23 -6.97
CA ALA A 216 17.98 24.07 -7.48
C ALA A 216 17.02 23.21 -8.29
N VAL A 217 15.73 23.25 -7.95
CA VAL A 217 14.68 22.63 -8.74
C VAL A 217 14.18 23.67 -9.74
N GLY A 218 14.48 23.47 -11.02
CA GLY A 218 13.99 24.33 -12.10
C GLY A 218 12.48 24.24 -12.23
N GLY A 219 11.83 25.33 -12.63
CA GLY A 219 10.42 25.28 -13.05
C GLY A 219 10.26 24.44 -14.31
N VAL A 220 9.15 23.76 -14.45
CA VAL A 220 8.74 23.17 -15.72
C VAL A 220 8.39 24.34 -16.65
N PRO A 221 8.93 24.39 -17.90
CA PRO A 221 8.62 25.44 -18.85
C PRO A 221 7.14 25.43 -19.26
#